data_04b3c5b0d08522caa347446511923335
#
_entry.id   04b3c5b0d08522caa347446511923335
#
_cell.length_a   1.000
_cell.length_b   1.000
_cell.length_c   1.000
_cell.angle_alpha   90.00
_cell.angle_beta   90.00
_cell.angle_gamma   90.00
#
_symmetry.space_group_name_H-M   'P 1'
#
loop_
_entity.id
_entity.type
_entity.pdbx_description
1 polymer ?
#
loop_
_entity_poly.entity_id
_entity_poly.type
_entity_poly.pdbx_seq_one_letter_code
_entity_poly.pdbx_strand_id
1 'polypeptide(L)'
;MHLKYKLTGNNDTTNILKTVLNNRGIEDYNKYLELCDNCSDDWHNLNSIDEAVKCFDDHFCNKHKVTILSDTDVDGITSATIMYQYIKLMDVDYPVSIVVHKKNKSHGLSSWDFDIPDNTKLLIIPDAGSNDADECKKLINDGIEVVILDHHQVSTDKLNPAIVVNNQASNEYPNKEACGAHVTYNFLQALDDYYWNDFCEEYFTDLVALADISDVMSMKSFNTRAMVNYGIDNINNKMFKEILNAQEFSTKGIVSPFTIAFYVTPLINAFLRSASFEERELLVNAFCECEEKTFEYIKRGEDFPVEENIYQHCVRLMKSYKGKQDRARDKAYKTFMSQNSDSDDKVAIIDATGVLDSAYTGLVAIKLSEALNKPVLLVRKVDDGFAGSGRSFDYCPIEDFRAMTESCPETVFAQGHPSAYGVELKDINKAREWFNENLKDVSFEKVYTVDFIVDAEDVSIAWCQELDKYKSTFAHGVDEPLWLIKDLYISNGNAKIVGKNDDTIQIYDEDTNIKYVMFRCDESNEVFDWMNNNFSGEETYIDVIGTLGINVYNGQVSPQVLIKECEIRKD
;
A
#
# COMPACT_ATOMS: atom_id res chain seq x y z
N MET A 1 30.21 -12.65 -0.76
CA MET A 1 28.87 -13.11 -1.23
C MET A 1 28.77 -12.62 -2.66
N HIS A 2 28.28 -13.40 -3.63
CA HIS A 2 28.13 -12.88 -4.99
C HIS A 2 26.74 -12.33 -5.18
N LEU A 3 26.62 -11.11 -5.71
CA LEU A 3 25.37 -10.49 -6.08
C LEU A 3 24.62 -11.41 -7.05
N LYS A 4 23.46 -11.92 -6.61
CA LYS A 4 22.59 -12.71 -7.46
C LYS A 4 21.54 -11.81 -8.09
N TYR A 5 21.45 -11.85 -9.40
CA TYR A 5 20.50 -11.03 -10.14
C TYR A 5 19.93 -11.77 -11.35
N LYS A 6 18.78 -11.30 -11.80
CA LYS A 6 18.17 -11.67 -13.08
C LYS A 6 17.73 -10.39 -13.80
N LEU A 7 17.86 -10.37 -15.13
CA LEU A 7 17.38 -9.25 -15.92
C LEU A 7 15.86 -9.35 -16.10
N THR A 8 15.16 -8.23 -15.95
CA THR A 8 13.69 -8.16 -16.11
C THR A 8 13.26 -8.50 -17.55
N GLY A 9 14.01 -7.98 -18.53
CA GLY A 9 13.70 -8.13 -19.96
C GLY A 9 14.80 -7.55 -20.85
N ASN A 10 14.45 -6.60 -21.71
CA ASN A 10 15.42 -5.93 -22.59
C ASN A 10 16.33 -4.98 -21.78
N ASN A 11 17.60 -4.91 -22.18
CA ASN A 11 18.66 -4.06 -21.58
C ASN A 11 19.01 -2.85 -22.49
N ASP A 12 18.08 -2.35 -23.29
CA ASP A 12 18.35 -1.23 -24.20
C ASP A 12 18.32 0.10 -23.46
N THR A 13 19.47 0.75 -23.34
CA THR A 13 19.65 2.03 -22.67
C THR A 13 19.46 3.26 -23.60
N THR A 14 19.17 3.06 -24.89
CA THR A 14 18.95 4.17 -25.84
C THR A 14 17.68 4.97 -25.54
N ASN A 15 16.67 4.34 -24.93
CA ASN A 15 15.47 4.98 -24.39
C ASN A 15 15.05 4.23 -23.12
N ILE A 16 15.57 4.66 -21.99
CA ILE A 16 15.41 3.96 -20.71
C ILE A 16 13.94 3.85 -20.27
N LEU A 17 13.16 4.93 -20.39
CA LEU A 17 11.74 4.91 -20.00
C LEU A 17 10.93 3.93 -20.84
N LYS A 18 11.12 3.95 -22.16
CA LYS A 18 10.45 3.01 -23.05
C LYS A 18 10.81 1.58 -22.72
N THR A 19 12.09 1.31 -22.47
CA THR A 19 12.58 -0.03 -22.12
C THR A 19 11.96 -0.50 -20.81
N VAL A 20 11.96 0.34 -19.77
CA VAL A 20 11.34 0.05 -18.48
C VAL A 20 9.85 -0.25 -18.63
N LEU A 21 9.09 0.60 -19.31
CA LEU A 21 7.65 0.42 -19.48
C LEU A 21 7.32 -0.84 -20.30
N ASN A 22 8.06 -1.08 -21.39
CA ASN A 22 7.89 -2.30 -22.18
C ASN A 22 8.20 -3.58 -21.36
N ASN A 23 9.27 -3.57 -20.56
CA ASN A 23 9.63 -4.68 -19.68
C ASN A 23 8.54 -4.96 -18.61
N ARG A 24 7.69 -3.98 -18.30
CA ARG A 24 6.53 -4.12 -17.41
C ARG A 24 5.22 -4.44 -18.16
N GLY A 25 5.30 -4.62 -19.48
CA GLY A 25 4.14 -4.98 -20.33
C GLY A 25 3.32 -3.79 -20.80
N ILE A 26 3.83 -2.56 -20.68
CA ILE A 26 3.18 -1.35 -21.19
C ILE A 26 3.70 -1.06 -22.60
N GLU A 27 2.91 -1.44 -23.62
CA GLU A 27 3.32 -1.35 -25.03
C GLU A 27 3.23 0.10 -25.56
N ASP A 28 2.18 0.83 -25.19
CA ASP A 28 1.98 2.22 -25.60
C ASP A 28 2.53 3.20 -24.56
N TYR A 29 3.86 3.33 -24.52
CA TYR A 29 4.52 4.16 -23.53
C TYR A 29 4.20 5.66 -23.71
N ASN A 30 3.93 6.15 -24.93
CA ASN A 30 3.57 7.55 -25.15
C ASN A 30 2.22 7.87 -24.50
N LYS A 31 1.20 7.07 -24.80
CA LYS A 31 -0.12 7.18 -24.17
C LYS A 31 -0.01 7.10 -22.64
N TYR A 32 0.83 6.19 -22.14
CA TYR A 32 1.05 6.00 -20.72
C TYR A 32 1.68 7.22 -20.03
N LEU A 33 2.61 7.91 -20.69
CA LEU A 33 3.26 9.11 -20.14
C LEU A 33 2.40 10.37 -20.30
N GLU A 34 1.64 10.48 -21.38
CA GLU A 34 0.86 11.68 -21.72
C GLU A 34 -0.49 11.76 -21.03
N LEU A 35 -1.03 10.61 -20.56
CA LEU A 35 -2.35 10.50 -19.90
C LEU A 35 -3.40 11.36 -20.62
N CYS A 36 -3.84 10.91 -21.77
CA CYS A 36 -4.87 11.62 -22.54
C CYS A 36 -6.29 11.29 -22.00
N ASP A 37 -7.28 12.12 -22.36
CA ASP A 37 -8.69 12.02 -21.98
C ASP A 37 -9.35 10.65 -22.31
N ASN A 38 -8.71 9.83 -23.16
CA ASN A 38 -9.21 8.50 -23.54
C ASN A 38 -8.64 7.37 -22.64
N CYS A 39 -8.22 7.66 -21.42
CA CYS A 39 -7.71 6.66 -20.48
C CYS A 39 -8.79 6.15 -19.51
N SER A 40 -10.03 6.68 -19.53
CA SER A 40 -11.15 6.16 -18.76
C SER A 40 -11.73 4.91 -19.44
N ASP A 41 -12.05 3.90 -18.65
CA ASP A 41 -12.78 2.72 -19.10
C ASP A 41 -14.29 2.99 -19.07
N ASP A 42 -15.02 2.35 -19.98
CA ASP A 42 -16.47 2.51 -20.07
C ASP A 42 -17.14 1.74 -18.93
N TRP A 43 -17.73 2.46 -18.00
CA TRP A 43 -18.44 1.90 -16.84
C TRP A 43 -19.68 1.04 -17.25
N HIS A 44 -20.26 1.22 -18.44
CA HIS A 44 -21.34 0.37 -18.95
C HIS A 44 -20.95 -1.11 -19.06
N ASN A 45 -19.65 -1.40 -19.08
CA ASN A 45 -19.14 -2.77 -19.12
C ASN A 45 -19.10 -3.46 -17.73
N LEU A 46 -19.48 -2.75 -16.66
CA LEU A 46 -19.66 -3.35 -15.34
C LEU A 46 -20.99 -4.12 -15.28
N ASN A 47 -20.93 -5.37 -14.87
CA ASN A 47 -22.13 -6.19 -14.70
C ASN A 47 -23.07 -5.57 -13.67
N SER A 48 -24.38 -5.68 -13.91
CA SER A 48 -25.45 -5.21 -13.01
C SER A 48 -25.47 -3.70 -12.73
N ILE A 49 -24.66 -2.88 -13.41
CA ILE A 49 -24.61 -1.43 -13.17
C ILE A 49 -25.98 -0.77 -13.41
N ASP A 50 -26.65 -1.10 -14.52
CA ASP A 50 -27.98 -0.57 -14.86
C ASP A 50 -29.06 -1.00 -13.85
N GLU A 51 -28.93 -2.23 -13.31
CA GLU A 51 -29.84 -2.75 -12.28
C GLU A 51 -29.64 -2.01 -10.96
N ALA A 52 -28.38 -1.73 -10.59
CA ALA A 52 -28.02 -0.95 -9.41
C ALA A 52 -28.53 0.49 -9.51
N VAL A 53 -28.39 1.14 -10.67
CA VAL A 53 -28.93 2.49 -10.93
C VAL A 53 -30.45 2.52 -10.75
N LYS A 54 -31.19 1.56 -11.32
CA LYS A 54 -32.64 1.48 -11.17
C LYS A 54 -33.07 1.25 -9.73
N CYS A 55 -32.40 0.33 -9.03
CA CYS A 55 -32.65 0.08 -7.62
C CYS A 55 -32.45 1.35 -6.79
N PHE A 56 -31.35 2.06 -7.01
CA PHE A 56 -31.09 3.33 -6.34
C PHE A 56 -32.18 4.38 -6.66
N ASP A 57 -32.55 4.56 -7.94
CA ASP A 57 -33.59 5.50 -8.37
C ASP A 57 -34.96 5.21 -7.72
N ASP A 58 -35.35 3.94 -7.69
CA ASP A 58 -36.60 3.53 -7.03
C ASP A 58 -36.62 3.95 -5.55
N HIS A 59 -35.53 3.78 -4.82
CA HIS A 59 -35.44 4.19 -3.42
C HIS A 59 -35.33 5.70 -3.27
N PHE A 60 -34.53 6.35 -4.13
CA PHE A 60 -34.31 7.79 -4.09
C PHE A 60 -35.61 8.58 -4.36
N CYS A 61 -36.35 8.20 -5.39
CA CYS A 61 -37.65 8.83 -5.75
C CYS A 61 -38.72 8.64 -4.67
N ASN A 62 -38.70 7.52 -3.96
CA ASN A 62 -39.67 7.24 -2.87
C ASN A 62 -39.18 7.77 -1.49
N LYS A 63 -38.06 8.45 -1.41
CA LYS A 63 -37.45 8.95 -0.16
C LYS A 63 -37.26 7.86 0.89
N HIS A 64 -36.93 6.64 0.45
CA HIS A 64 -36.62 5.56 1.35
C HIS A 64 -35.29 5.81 2.04
N LYS A 65 -35.18 5.37 3.29
CA LYS A 65 -33.90 5.50 4.02
C LYS A 65 -32.85 4.58 3.41
N VAL A 66 -31.72 5.18 3.02
CA VAL A 66 -30.52 4.51 2.54
C VAL A 66 -29.50 4.42 3.67
N THR A 67 -28.90 3.28 3.84
CA THR A 67 -27.78 3.07 4.75
C THR A 67 -26.55 2.62 3.95
N ILE A 68 -25.38 3.18 4.24
CA ILE A 68 -24.10 2.83 3.61
C ILE A 68 -23.26 2.14 4.67
N LEU A 69 -22.76 0.95 4.41
CA LEU A 69 -21.82 0.26 5.28
C LEU A 69 -20.38 0.62 4.86
N SER A 70 -19.63 1.25 5.76
CA SER A 70 -18.22 1.53 5.54
C SER A 70 -17.35 0.41 6.08
N ASP A 71 -16.47 -0.13 5.26
CA ASP A 71 -15.42 -1.03 5.73
C ASP A 71 -14.34 -0.31 6.54
N THR A 72 -13.41 -1.05 7.17
CA THR A 72 -12.52 -0.55 8.23
C THR A 72 -11.12 -0.19 7.73
N ASP A 73 -10.99 0.18 6.47
CA ASP A 73 -9.75 0.66 5.87
C ASP A 73 -9.94 1.96 5.06
N VAL A 74 -8.92 2.38 4.33
CA VAL A 74 -8.97 3.64 3.59
C VAL A 74 -9.94 3.55 2.43
N ASP A 75 -9.95 2.42 1.70
CA ASP A 75 -10.83 2.21 0.56
C ASP A 75 -12.30 2.20 1.00
N GLY A 76 -12.64 1.43 2.04
CA GLY A 76 -14.00 1.39 2.58
C GLY A 76 -14.51 2.74 3.07
N ILE A 77 -13.66 3.55 3.75
CA ILE A 77 -14.06 4.90 4.20
C ILE A 77 -14.26 5.84 3.03
N THR A 78 -13.35 5.86 2.07
CA THR A 78 -13.45 6.77 0.91
C THR A 78 -14.61 6.39 0.01
N SER A 79 -14.84 5.08 -0.22
CA SER A 79 -15.99 4.56 -0.95
C SER A 79 -17.32 5.00 -0.33
N ALA A 80 -17.46 4.80 1.00
CA ALA A 80 -18.65 5.20 1.73
C ALA A 80 -18.83 6.74 1.71
N THR A 81 -17.73 7.48 1.79
CA THR A 81 -17.74 8.95 1.76
C THR A 81 -18.26 9.49 0.43
N ILE A 82 -17.72 9.04 -0.70
CA ILE A 82 -18.15 9.54 -2.02
C ILE A 82 -19.62 9.19 -2.29
N MET A 83 -20.06 8.00 -1.91
CA MET A 83 -21.47 7.60 -2.01
C MET A 83 -22.38 8.49 -1.16
N TYR A 84 -22.00 8.77 0.10
CA TYR A 84 -22.76 9.64 0.99
C TYR A 84 -22.84 11.08 0.47
N GLN A 85 -21.68 11.66 0.08
CA GLN A 85 -21.61 13.02 -0.42
C GLN A 85 -22.41 13.17 -1.73
N TYR A 86 -22.36 12.19 -2.63
CA TYR A 86 -23.15 12.21 -3.85
C TYR A 86 -24.66 12.31 -3.55
N ILE A 87 -25.18 11.48 -2.65
CA ILE A 87 -26.58 11.54 -2.23
C ILE A 87 -26.93 12.92 -1.65
N LYS A 88 -26.03 13.50 -0.86
CA LYS A 88 -26.22 14.83 -0.28
C LYS A 88 -26.12 15.98 -1.28
N LEU A 89 -25.35 15.83 -2.35
CA LEU A 89 -25.35 16.77 -3.48
C LEU A 89 -26.65 16.74 -4.27
N MET A 90 -27.23 15.55 -4.46
CA MET A 90 -28.54 15.40 -5.10
C MET A 90 -29.67 15.99 -4.23
N ASP A 91 -29.66 15.71 -2.93
CA ASP A 91 -30.65 16.20 -1.98
C ASP A 91 -30.07 16.26 -0.57
N VAL A 92 -29.82 17.47 -0.09
CA VAL A 92 -29.21 17.73 1.24
C VAL A 92 -30.00 17.13 2.40
N ASP A 93 -31.33 17.07 2.27
CA ASP A 93 -32.25 16.56 3.29
C ASP A 93 -32.58 15.06 3.14
N TYR A 94 -31.96 14.38 2.15
CA TYR A 94 -32.23 12.97 1.93
C TYR A 94 -31.87 12.10 3.15
N PRO A 95 -32.73 11.12 3.54
CA PRO A 95 -32.48 10.26 4.69
C PRO A 95 -31.43 9.19 4.39
N VAL A 96 -30.15 9.56 4.51
CA VAL A 96 -29.00 8.66 4.35
C VAL A 96 -28.17 8.64 5.63
N SER A 97 -27.62 7.49 5.97
CA SER A 97 -26.69 7.30 7.09
C SER A 97 -25.54 6.39 6.70
N ILE A 98 -24.36 6.63 7.30
CA ILE A 98 -23.24 5.69 7.23
C ILE A 98 -23.19 4.92 8.55
N VAL A 99 -22.93 3.63 8.46
CA VAL A 99 -22.61 2.77 9.59
C VAL A 99 -21.21 2.21 9.43
N VAL A 100 -20.50 2.06 10.54
CA VAL A 100 -19.15 1.51 10.57
C VAL A 100 -19.13 0.25 11.43
N HIS A 101 -18.19 -0.62 11.20
CA HIS A 101 -17.98 -1.81 12.01
C HIS A 101 -17.57 -1.45 13.44
N LYS A 102 -18.09 -2.16 14.45
CA LYS A 102 -17.73 -1.93 15.86
C LYS A 102 -16.33 -2.40 16.18
N LYS A 103 -15.86 -3.47 15.54
CA LYS A 103 -14.51 -4.03 15.71
C LYS A 103 -13.56 -3.51 14.62
N ASN A 104 -12.30 -3.40 14.99
CA ASN A 104 -11.24 -3.14 14.05
C ASN A 104 -10.98 -4.41 13.21
N LYS A 105 -10.69 -4.29 11.92
CA LYS A 105 -10.48 -5.41 10.99
C LYS A 105 -11.72 -6.24 10.63
N SER A 106 -12.90 -5.74 10.88
CA SER A 106 -14.11 -6.33 10.31
C SER A 106 -14.22 -5.95 8.84
N HIS A 107 -14.79 -6.85 8.04
CA HIS A 107 -14.94 -6.68 6.60
C HIS A 107 -16.29 -7.25 6.15
N GLY A 108 -16.99 -6.52 5.33
CA GLY A 108 -18.27 -6.91 4.74
C GLY A 108 -19.35 -7.30 5.74
N LEU A 109 -20.31 -8.08 5.29
CA LEU A 109 -21.44 -8.53 6.09
C LEU A 109 -21.10 -9.73 6.99
N SER A 110 -20.12 -10.54 6.64
CA SER A 110 -19.77 -11.77 7.35
C SER A 110 -19.37 -11.52 8.82
N SER A 111 -18.80 -10.35 9.11
CA SER A 111 -18.46 -9.94 10.48
C SER A 111 -19.68 -9.62 11.35
N TRP A 112 -20.76 -9.13 10.76
CA TRP A 112 -22.05 -8.73 11.38
C TRP A 112 -21.92 -8.04 12.74
N ASP A 113 -21.05 -7.05 12.84
CA ASP A 113 -20.75 -6.34 14.08
C ASP A 113 -21.13 -4.84 14.02
N PHE A 114 -22.13 -4.52 13.23
CA PHE A 114 -22.71 -3.18 13.07
C PHE A 114 -24.22 -3.24 13.28
N ASP A 115 -24.83 -2.08 13.51
CA ASP A 115 -26.29 -1.96 13.66
C ASP A 115 -26.87 -1.27 12.44
N ILE A 116 -27.85 -1.90 11.80
CA ILE A 116 -28.61 -1.28 10.70
C ILE A 116 -29.67 -0.38 11.32
N PRO A 117 -29.71 0.93 11.00
CA PRO A 117 -30.69 1.84 11.52
C PRO A 117 -32.13 1.45 11.14
N ASP A 118 -33.07 1.67 12.06
CA ASP A 118 -34.50 1.43 11.81
C ASP A 118 -34.99 2.11 10.53
N ASN A 119 -35.92 1.44 9.83
CA ASN A 119 -36.52 1.88 8.57
C ASN A 119 -35.56 1.95 7.37
N THR A 120 -34.36 1.41 7.45
CA THR A 120 -33.50 1.19 6.27
C THR A 120 -34.25 0.35 5.24
N LYS A 121 -34.24 0.79 3.98
CA LYS A 121 -34.87 0.07 2.86
C LYS A 121 -33.86 -0.35 1.81
N LEU A 122 -32.76 0.40 1.69
CA LEU A 122 -31.63 0.09 0.83
C LEU A 122 -30.36 0.10 1.66
N LEU A 123 -29.61 -0.97 1.60
CA LEU A 123 -28.23 -1.05 2.12
C LEU A 123 -27.27 -1.05 0.95
N ILE A 124 -26.38 -0.06 0.90
CA ILE A 124 -25.28 0.02 -0.08
C ILE A 124 -24.01 -0.39 0.63
N ILE A 125 -23.27 -1.33 0.05
CA ILE A 125 -22.04 -1.85 0.60
C ILE A 125 -20.93 -1.62 -0.41
N PRO A 126 -20.24 -0.48 -0.32
CA PRO A 126 -19.03 -0.25 -1.11
C PRO A 126 -17.85 -1.02 -0.53
N ASP A 127 -16.95 -1.48 -1.39
CA ASP A 127 -15.68 -2.13 -1.06
C ASP A 127 -15.77 -3.49 -0.36
N ALA A 128 -16.96 -4.10 -0.29
CA ALA A 128 -17.11 -5.40 0.35
C ALA A 128 -18.42 -6.12 -0.05
N GLY A 129 -18.52 -7.40 0.28
CA GLY A 129 -19.80 -8.10 0.32
C GLY A 129 -20.09 -9.02 -0.86
N SER A 130 -19.28 -9.04 -1.92
CA SER A 130 -19.52 -9.90 -3.09
C SER A 130 -19.68 -11.38 -2.72
N ASN A 131 -19.00 -11.82 -1.66
CA ASN A 131 -19.04 -13.22 -1.20
C ASN A 131 -20.01 -13.49 -0.04
N ASP A 132 -20.75 -12.50 0.44
CA ASP A 132 -21.60 -12.56 1.63
C ASP A 132 -23.06 -12.95 1.31
N ALA A 133 -23.24 -13.96 0.46
CA ALA A 133 -24.55 -14.36 -0.10
C ALA A 133 -25.60 -14.75 0.97
N ASP A 134 -25.18 -15.42 2.05
CA ASP A 134 -26.07 -15.87 3.12
C ASP A 134 -26.59 -14.68 3.96
N GLU A 135 -25.75 -13.69 4.20
CA GLU A 135 -26.04 -12.46 4.91
C GLU A 135 -26.96 -11.55 4.08
N CYS A 136 -26.66 -11.38 2.79
CA CYS A 136 -27.52 -10.67 1.83
C CYS A 136 -28.91 -11.27 1.77
N LYS A 137 -29.01 -12.60 1.75
CA LYS A 137 -30.31 -13.31 1.75
C LYS A 137 -31.13 -13.01 3.00
N LYS A 138 -30.52 -12.88 4.17
CA LYS A 138 -31.23 -12.52 5.41
C LYS A 138 -31.80 -11.10 5.30
N LEU A 139 -30.97 -10.13 4.88
CA LEU A 139 -31.39 -8.74 4.70
C LEU A 139 -32.56 -8.59 3.72
N ILE A 140 -32.47 -9.25 2.58
CA ILE A 140 -33.53 -9.23 1.55
C ILE A 140 -34.84 -9.85 2.09
N ASN A 141 -34.75 -10.96 2.86
CA ASN A 141 -35.91 -11.55 3.51
C ASN A 141 -36.54 -10.62 4.57
N ASP A 142 -35.75 -9.76 5.19
CA ASP A 142 -36.21 -8.74 6.15
C ASP A 142 -36.71 -7.46 5.46
N GLY A 143 -36.76 -7.44 4.12
CA GLY A 143 -37.29 -6.34 3.30
C GLY A 143 -36.32 -5.18 3.12
N ILE A 144 -35.02 -5.44 3.17
CA ILE A 144 -33.94 -4.49 2.85
C ILE A 144 -33.30 -4.93 1.54
N GLU A 145 -33.38 -4.08 0.51
CA GLU A 145 -32.63 -4.31 -0.73
C GLU A 145 -31.16 -4.03 -0.52
N VAL A 146 -30.29 -4.76 -1.24
CA VAL A 146 -28.83 -4.68 -1.06
C VAL A 146 -28.16 -4.46 -2.40
N VAL A 147 -27.35 -3.40 -2.48
CA VAL A 147 -26.45 -3.10 -3.60
C VAL A 147 -25.01 -3.17 -3.11
N ILE A 148 -24.20 -3.94 -3.80
CA ILE A 148 -22.79 -4.16 -3.51
C ILE A 148 -21.96 -3.54 -4.63
N LEU A 149 -20.97 -2.71 -4.26
CA LEU A 149 -20.04 -2.03 -5.17
C LEU A 149 -18.61 -2.43 -4.76
N ASP A 150 -18.11 -3.53 -5.31
CA ASP A 150 -16.95 -4.24 -4.75
C ASP A 150 -15.91 -4.58 -5.84
N HIS A 151 -14.69 -4.82 -5.42
CA HIS A 151 -13.57 -5.15 -6.29
C HIS A 151 -12.84 -6.46 -5.91
N HIS A 152 -13.26 -7.10 -4.83
CA HIS A 152 -12.67 -8.35 -4.38
C HIS A 152 -12.98 -9.53 -5.31
N GLN A 153 -12.11 -10.55 -5.30
CA GLN A 153 -12.34 -11.77 -6.07
C GLN A 153 -13.64 -12.45 -5.65
N VAL A 154 -14.45 -12.81 -6.63
CA VAL A 154 -15.76 -13.42 -6.40
C VAL A 154 -15.65 -14.95 -6.45
N SER A 155 -16.10 -15.61 -5.38
CA SER A 155 -16.25 -17.06 -5.35
C SER A 155 -17.40 -17.52 -6.22
N THR A 156 -17.22 -18.60 -6.96
CA THR A 156 -18.27 -19.21 -7.80
C THR A 156 -19.15 -20.21 -7.03
N ASP A 157 -18.86 -20.43 -5.74
CA ASP A 157 -19.52 -21.48 -4.95
C ASP A 157 -20.99 -21.16 -4.62
N LYS A 158 -21.32 -19.87 -4.48
CA LYS A 158 -22.67 -19.41 -4.19
C LYS A 158 -23.01 -18.16 -4.98
N LEU A 159 -24.21 -18.14 -5.58
CA LEU A 159 -24.75 -16.93 -6.21
C LEU A 159 -25.23 -15.97 -5.12
N ASN A 160 -24.71 -14.73 -5.12
CA ASN A 160 -25.18 -13.69 -4.23
C ASN A 160 -26.54 -13.15 -4.71
N PRO A 161 -27.59 -13.11 -3.85
CA PRO A 161 -28.91 -12.61 -4.23
C PRO A 161 -29.00 -11.07 -4.27
N ALA A 162 -27.98 -10.34 -3.82
CA ALA A 162 -27.90 -8.89 -3.91
C ALA A 162 -27.56 -8.45 -5.35
N ILE A 163 -27.77 -7.18 -5.65
CA ILE A 163 -27.27 -6.56 -6.88
C ILE A 163 -25.77 -6.31 -6.68
N VAL A 164 -24.93 -7.04 -7.41
CA VAL A 164 -23.47 -6.97 -7.28
C VAL A 164 -22.84 -6.32 -8.50
N VAL A 165 -22.27 -5.15 -8.32
CA VAL A 165 -21.40 -4.47 -9.28
C VAL A 165 -19.95 -4.73 -8.85
N ASN A 166 -19.20 -5.49 -9.66
CA ASN A 166 -17.84 -5.89 -9.29
C ASN A 166 -16.97 -6.00 -10.55
N ASN A 167 -15.83 -5.31 -10.56
CA ASN A 167 -14.93 -5.28 -11.71
C ASN A 167 -14.28 -6.64 -11.99
N GLN A 168 -14.01 -7.46 -10.96
CA GLN A 168 -13.43 -8.80 -11.15
C GLN A 168 -14.42 -9.74 -11.82
N ALA A 169 -15.70 -9.64 -11.46
CA ALA A 169 -16.79 -10.45 -12.03
C ALA A 169 -17.28 -9.96 -13.41
N SER A 170 -16.95 -8.73 -13.80
CA SER A 170 -17.39 -8.09 -15.04
C SER A 170 -16.43 -8.39 -16.18
N ASN A 171 -16.69 -9.42 -16.98
CA ASN A 171 -15.78 -9.88 -18.03
C ASN A 171 -15.45 -8.80 -19.07
N GLU A 172 -16.42 -7.94 -19.42
CA GLU A 172 -16.28 -6.89 -20.43
C GLU A 172 -15.56 -5.64 -19.87
N TYR A 173 -15.51 -5.46 -18.56
CA TYR A 173 -14.83 -4.33 -17.93
C TYR A 173 -13.32 -4.61 -17.84
N PRO A 174 -12.47 -3.82 -18.51
CA PRO A 174 -11.07 -4.17 -18.66
C PRO A 174 -10.23 -3.90 -17.40
N ASN A 175 -10.59 -2.88 -16.59
CA ASN A 175 -9.79 -2.49 -15.44
C ASN A 175 -10.04 -3.39 -14.22
N LYS A 176 -9.15 -4.36 -14.03
CA LYS A 176 -9.13 -5.23 -12.83
C LYS A 176 -8.35 -4.62 -11.67
N GLU A 177 -7.70 -3.49 -11.91
CA GLU A 177 -6.88 -2.73 -10.97
C GLU A 177 -7.63 -1.47 -10.46
N ALA A 178 -8.93 -1.58 -10.24
CA ALA A 178 -9.77 -0.57 -9.64
C ALA A 178 -10.18 -1.03 -8.24
N CYS A 179 -9.99 -0.19 -7.22
CA CYS A 179 -10.39 -0.45 -5.84
C CYS A 179 -11.91 -0.24 -5.63
N GLY A 180 -12.42 -0.46 -4.42
CA GLY A 180 -13.85 -0.30 -4.10
C GLY A 180 -14.36 1.13 -4.31
N ALA A 181 -13.56 2.15 -3.97
CA ALA A 181 -13.89 3.55 -4.25
C ALA A 181 -13.95 3.84 -5.75
N HIS A 182 -13.08 3.22 -6.54
CA HIS A 182 -13.10 3.38 -7.98
C HIS A 182 -14.33 2.70 -8.62
N VAL A 183 -14.72 1.51 -8.16
CA VAL A 183 -15.97 0.85 -8.58
C VAL A 183 -17.19 1.68 -8.16
N THR A 184 -17.16 2.23 -6.94
CA THR A 184 -18.23 3.15 -6.46
C THR A 184 -18.28 4.40 -7.32
N TYR A 185 -17.14 5.00 -7.69
CA TYR A 185 -17.08 6.15 -8.58
C TYR A 185 -17.70 5.85 -9.96
N ASN A 186 -17.44 4.69 -10.54
CA ASN A 186 -18.07 4.26 -11.78
C ASN A 186 -19.59 4.15 -11.66
N PHE A 187 -20.09 3.67 -10.51
CA PHE A 187 -21.54 3.68 -10.23
C PHE A 187 -22.09 5.10 -10.12
N LEU A 188 -21.34 6.03 -9.50
CA LEU A 188 -21.75 7.44 -9.42
C LEU A 188 -21.74 8.11 -10.81
N GLN A 189 -20.80 7.77 -11.70
CA GLN A 189 -20.83 8.22 -13.10
C GLN A 189 -22.07 7.71 -13.84
N ALA A 190 -22.50 6.48 -13.57
CA ALA A 190 -23.75 5.96 -14.14
C ALA A 190 -24.98 6.72 -13.60
N LEU A 191 -24.96 7.15 -12.34
CA LEU A 191 -25.99 8.03 -11.77
C LEU A 191 -25.93 9.45 -12.36
N ASP A 192 -24.72 10.01 -12.59
CA ASP A 192 -24.56 11.31 -13.25
C ASP A 192 -25.19 11.27 -14.66
N ASP A 193 -24.93 10.23 -15.44
CA ASP A 193 -25.54 10.05 -16.76
C ASP A 193 -27.08 9.92 -16.66
N TYR A 194 -27.58 9.11 -15.72
CA TYR A 194 -29.01 8.87 -15.53
C TYR A 194 -29.77 10.15 -15.11
N TYR A 195 -29.19 10.96 -14.21
CA TYR A 195 -29.83 12.17 -13.68
C TYR A 195 -29.40 13.46 -14.38
N TRP A 196 -28.49 13.40 -15.38
CA TRP A 196 -27.92 14.54 -16.09
C TRP A 196 -27.16 15.49 -15.16
N ASN A 197 -26.42 14.94 -14.20
CA ASN A 197 -25.52 15.64 -13.30
C ASN A 197 -24.06 15.59 -13.82
N ASP A 198 -23.16 16.30 -13.15
CA ASP A 198 -21.72 16.33 -13.43
C ASP A 198 -20.94 16.49 -12.11
N PHE A 199 -21.24 15.60 -11.12
CA PHE A 199 -20.66 15.71 -9.78
C PHE A 199 -19.36 14.92 -9.64
N CYS A 200 -19.21 13.83 -10.37
CA CYS A 200 -18.15 12.87 -10.14
C CYS A 200 -16.76 13.47 -10.34
N GLU A 201 -16.52 14.13 -11.47
CA GLU A 201 -15.21 14.70 -11.82
C GLU A 201 -14.84 15.85 -10.89
N GLU A 202 -15.83 16.69 -10.51
CA GLU A 202 -15.59 17.87 -9.68
C GLU A 202 -15.27 17.54 -8.23
N TYR A 203 -15.92 16.50 -7.64
CA TYR A 203 -15.93 16.33 -6.18
C TYR A 203 -15.21 15.10 -5.65
N PHE A 204 -14.97 14.02 -6.42
CA PHE A 204 -14.64 12.72 -5.83
C PHE A 204 -13.32 12.09 -6.27
N THR A 205 -12.69 12.61 -7.31
CA THR A 205 -11.49 12.00 -7.91
C THR A 205 -10.30 11.91 -6.94
N ASP A 206 -10.18 12.85 -6.01
CA ASP A 206 -9.13 12.86 -5.00
C ASP A 206 -9.26 11.71 -3.99
N LEU A 207 -10.48 11.39 -3.57
CA LEU A 207 -10.73 10.27 -2.66
C LEU A 207 -10.57 8.92 -3.35
N VAL A 208 -10.94 8.81 -4.64
CA VAL A 208 -10.66 7.63 -5.44
C VAL A 208 -9.14 7.43 -5.61
N ALA A 209 -8.40 8.51 -5.89
CA ALA A 209 -6.94 8.44 -5.98
C ALA A 209 -6.30 8.01 -4.66
N LEU A 210 -6.78 8.53 -3.52
CA LEU A 210 -6.32 8.12 -2.19
C LEU A 210 -6.58 6.62 -1.96
N ALA A 211 -7.74 6.12 -2.36
CA ALA A 211 -8.12 4.71 -2.23
C ALA A 211 -7.26 3.81 -3.12
N ASP A 212 -7.18 4.07 -4.44
CA ASP A 212 -6.38 3.28 -5.39
C ASP A 212 -4.91 3.15 -4.92
N ILE A 213 -4.34 4.25 -4.36
CA ILE A 213 -2.98 4.22 -3.80
C ILE A 213 -2.92 3.40 -2.51
N SER A 214 -3.92 3.55 -1.63
CA SER A 214 -3.92 2.93 -0.31
C SER A 214 -4.15 1.43 -0.37
N ASP A 215 -4.97 0.98 -1.32
CA ASP A 215 -5.24 -0.43 -1.60
C ASP A 215 -4.25 -1.05 -2.61
N VAL A 216 -3.19 -0.29 -2.91
CA VAL A 216 -2.03 -0.77 -3.70
C VAL A 216 -2.43 -1.24 -5.10
N MET A 217 -3.37 -0.53 -5.74
CA MET A 217 -3.79 -0.84 -7.11
C MET A 217 -2.66 -0.59 -8.11
N SER A 218 -2.59 -1.44 -9.13
CA SER A 218 -1.48 -1.39 -10.09
C SER A 218 -1.62 -0.21 -11.07
N MET A 219 -0.59 0.61 -11.13
CA MET A 219 -0.49 1.72 -12.08
C MET A 219 -0.22 1.27 -13.52
N LYS A 220 -0.18 -0.04 -13.81
CA LYS A 220 -0.17 -0.57 -15.18
C LYS A 220 -1.49 -0.29 -15.90
N SER A 221 -2.61 -0.25 -15.18
CA SER A 221 -3.89 0.17 -15.74
C SER A 221 -3.83 1.66 -16.11
N PHE A 222 -4.14 1.98 -17.36
CA PHE A 222 -4.22 3.36 -17.83
C PHE A 222 -5.31 4.15 -17.10
N ASN A 223 -6.44 3.52 -16.85
CA ASN A 223 -7.57 4.13 -16.15
C ASN A 223 -7.21 4.45 -14.69
N THR A 224 -6.71 3.47 -13.92
CA THR A 224 -6.29 3.68 -12.52
C THR A 224 -5.20 4.75 -12.42
N ARG A 225 -4.20 4.71 -13.33
CA ARG A 225 -3.16 5.73 -13.37
C ARG A 225 -3.70 7.13 -13.70
N ALA A 226 -4.61 7.25 -14.68
CA ALA A 226 -5.23 8.51 -15.03
C ALA A 226 -6.04 9.07 -13.85
N MET A 227 -6.84 8.23 -13.20
CA MET A 227 -7.62 8.59 -12.01
C MET A 227 -6.71 9.08 -10.88
N VAL A 228 -5.64 8.34 -10.58
CA VAL A 228 -4.70 8.71 -9.52
C VAL A 228 -4.03 10.05 -9.80
N ASN A 229 -3.54 10.29 -11.02
CA ASN A 229 -2.88 11.55 -11.33
C ASN A 229 -3.87 12.73 -11.31
N TYR A 230 -5.03 12.57 -11.93
CA TYR A 230 -6.06 13.61 -11.93
C TYR A 230 -6.52 13.95 -10.51
N GLY A 231 -6.80 12.94 -9.69
CA GLY A 231 -7.25 13.14 -8.31
C GLY A 231 -6.19 13.79 -7.41
N ILE A 232 -4.89 13.47 -7.60
CA ILE A 232 -3.80 14.13 -6.87
C ILE A 232 -3.68 15.61 -7.25
N ASP A 233 -3.87 15.94 -8.53
CA ASP A 233 -3.81 17.32 -9.00
C ASP A 233 -5.04 18.14 -8.59
N ASN A 234 -6.16 17.51 -8.25
CA ASN A 234 -7.44 18.13 -7.93
C ASN A 234 -7.96 17.78 -6.52
N ILE A 235 -7.12 17.85 -5.50
CA ILE A 235 -7.52 17.51 -4.13
C ILE A 235 -8.52 18.53 -3.59
N ASN A 236 -9.73 18.07 -3.23
CA ASN A 236 -10.84 18.88 -2.74
C ASN A 236 -11.24 18.58 -1.30
N ASN A 237 -11.22 17.30 -0.89
CA ASN A 237 -11.66 16.87 0.43
C ASN A 237 -10.85 17.52 1.55
N LYS A 238 -11.54 18.14 2.54
CA LYS A 238 -10.90 18.90 3.63
C LYS A 238 -10.09 18.00 4.56
N MET A 239 -10.56 16.78 4.83
CA MET A 239 -9.84 15.84 5.67
C MET A 239 -8.54 15.40 5.00
N PHE A 240 -8.58 15.09 3.72
CA PHE A 240 -7.40 14.73 2.95
C PHE A 240 -6.39 15.89 2.87
N LYS A 241 -6.86 17.13 2.62
CA LYS A 241 -6.00 18.33 2.67
C LYS A 241 -5.31 18.50 4.02
N GLU A 242 -6.04 18.32 5.12
CA GLU A 242 -5.46 18.48 6.46
C GLU A 242 -4.41 17.41 6.77
N ILE A 243 -4.61 16.16 6.31
CA ILE A 243 -3.60 15.11 6.44
C ILE A 243 -2.33 15.47 5.66
N LEU A 244 -2.46 15.95 4.42
CA LEU A 244 -1.32 16.39 3.59
C LEU A 244 -0.57 17.55 4.24
N ASN A 245 -1.27 18.58 4.71
CA ASN A 245 -0.69 19.72 5.44
C ASN A 245 0.11 19.24 6.67
N ALA A 246 -0.44 18.27 7.38
CA ALA A 246 0.20 17.71 8.57
C ALA A 246 1.46 16.88 8.25
N GLN A 247 1.66 16.47 7.01
CA GLN A 247 2.81 15.72 6.48
C GLN A 247 3.75 16.58 5.61
N GLU A 248 3.47 17.86 5.42
CA GLU A 248 4.23 18.77 4.54
C GLU A 248 5.74 18.72 4.79
N PHE A 249 6.16 18.69 6.05
CA PHE A 249 7.58 18.58 6.40
C PHE A 249 8.20 17.27 5.90
N SER A 250 7.48 16.14 6.03
CA SER A 250 7.98 14.81 5.62
C SER A 250 8.00 14.64 4.11
N THR A 251 6.99 15.19 3.43
CA THR A 251 6.83 15.13 1.97
C THR A 251 7.60 16.25 1.24
N LYS A 252 8.11 17.24 1.99
CA LYS A 252 8.69 18.48 1.44
C LYS A 252 7.71 19.25 0.54
N GLY A 253 6.40 19.14 0.81
CA GLY A 253 5.33 19.73 0.01
C GLY A 253 5.04 19.00 -1.32
N ILE A 254 5.69 17.85 -1.58
CA ILE A 254 5.45 17.07 -2.80
C ILE A 254 4.27 16.13 -2.54
N VAL A 255 3.25 16.21 -3.41
CA VAL A 255 2.13 15.27 -3.46
C VAL A 255 2.33 14.35 -4.65
N SER A 256 2.42 13.05 -4.39
CA SER A 256 2.64 12.03 -5.42
C SER A 256 2.11 10.68 -4.92
N PRO A 257 1.91 9.67 -5.79
CA PRO A 257 1.52 8.34 -5.34
C PRO A 257 2.47 7.79 -4.26
N PHE A 258 3.77 8.01 -4.41
CA PHE A 258 4.76 7.61 -3.42
C PHE A 258 4.56 8.30 -2.07
N THR A 259 4.41 9.64 -2.04
CA THR A 259 4.26 10.37 -0.77
C THR A 259 2.95 10.03 -0.06
N ILE A 260 1.88 9.79 -0.80
CA ILE A 260 0.61 9.33 -0.25
C ILE A 260 0.77 7.92 0.34
N ALA A 261 1.33 6.98 -0.40
CA ALA A 261 1.54 5.60 0.05
C ALA A 261 2.43 5.51 1.31
N PHE A 262 3.47 6.37 1.42
CA PHE A 262 4.45 6.28 2.51
C PHE A 262 4.15 7.17 3.72
N TYR A 263 3.46 8.30 3.55
CA TYR A 263 3.24 9.28 4.64
C TYR A 263 1.78 9.48 5.00
N VAL A 264 0.84 9.34 4.06
CA VAL A 264 -0.59 9.53 4.31
C VAL A 264 -1.27 8.23 4.70
N THR A 265 -1.24 7.23 3.84
CA THR A 265 -1.87 5.92 4.07
C THR A 265 -1.46 5.25 5.38
N PRO A 266 -0.15 5.21 5.78
CA PRO A 266 0.23 4.62 7.06
C PRO A 266 -0.29 5.36 8.29
N LEU A 267 -0.58 6.66 8.15
CA LEU A 267 -1.14 7.46 9.23
C LEU A 267 -2.61 7.10 9.47
N ILE A 268 -3.40 7.03 8.39
CA ILE A 268 -4.82 6.62 8.43
C ILE A 268 -4.92 5.17 8.92
N ASN A 269 -4.16 4.26 8.34
CA ASN A 269 -4.16 2.85 8.71
C ASN A 269 -3.76 2.59 10.18
N ALA A 270 -2.83 3.37 10.74
CA ALA A 270 -2.47 3.25 12.16
C ALA A 270 -3.64 3.63 13.08
N PHE A 271 -4.40 4.64 12.69
CA PHE A 271 -5.62 5.06 13.38
C PHE A 271 -6.69 3.97 13.29
N LEU A 272 -7.07 3.54 12.09
CA LEU A 272 -8.15 2.57 11.87
C LEU A 272 -7.92 1.23 12.58
N ARG A 273 -6.65 0.81 12.69
CA ARG A 273 -6.29 -0.44 13.39
C ARG A 273 -6.46 -0.37 14.91
N SER A 274 -6.50 0.82 15.52
CA SER A 274 -6.34 0.97 16.97
C SER A 274 -7.29 1.98 17.62
N ALA A 275 -8.00 2.79 16.84
CA ALA A 275 -8.96 3.77 17.33
C ALA A 275 -10.21 3.11 17.91
N SER A 276 -10.88 3.80 18.84
CA SER A 276 -12.18 3.39 19.35
C SER A 276 -13.26 3.47 18.24
N PHE A 277 -14.41 2.88 18.51
CA PHE A 277 -15.54 2.94 17.60
C PHE A 277 -15.95 4.40 17.31
N GLU A 278 -16.10 5.21 18.37
CA GLU A 278 -16.51 6.60 18.30
C GLU A 278 -15.48 7.48 17.56
N GLU A 279 -14.19 7.17 17.71
CA GLU A 279 -13.14 7.87 16.97
C GLU A 279 -13.17 7.53 15.48
N ARG A 280 -13.50 6.28 15.10
CA ARG A 280 -13.66 5.90 13.69
C ARG A 280 -14.89 6.53 13.05
N GLU A 281 -16.02 6.58 13.76
CA GLU A 281 -17.20 7.35 13.31
C GLU A 281 -16.85 8.82 13.10
N LEU A 282 -16.06 9.41 14.01
CA LEU A 282 -15.62 10.80 13.89
C LEU A 282 -14.76 11.02 12.63
N LEU A 283 -13.90 10.04 12.29
CA LEU A 283 -13.08 10.11 11.07
C LEU A 283 -13.95 10.03 9.81
N VAL A 284 -14.93 9.12 9.77
CA VAL A 284 -15.90 9.05 8.66
C VAL A 284 -16.65 10.36 8.50
N ASN A 285 -17.13 10.94 9.61
CA ASN A 285 -17.81 12.25 9.59
C ASN A 285 -16.89 13.38 9.09
N ALA A 286 -15.59 13.32 9.40
CA ALA A 286 -14.62 14.28 8.89
C ALA A 286 -14.40 14.14 7.37
N PHE A 287 -14.29 12.93 6.86
CA PHE A 287 -14.19 12.70 5.41
C PHE A 287 -15.49 13.12 4.68
N CYS A 288 -16.65 12.82 5.25
CA CYS A 288 -17.95 13.20 4.69
C CYS A 288 -18.25 14.71 4.77
N GLU A 289 -17.45 15.46 5.53
CA GLU A 289 -17.65 16.91 5.76
C GLU A 289 -19.05 17.27 6.29
N CYS A 290 -19.69 16.34 7.01
CA CYS A 290 -21.08 16.48 7.45
C CYS A 290 -21.26 17.20 8.79
N GLU A 291 -20.19 17.45 9.55
CA GLU A 291 -20.24 18.13 10.85
C GLU A 291 -19.12 19.18 10.97
N GLU A 292 -19.50 20.38 11.40
CA GLU A 292 -18.56 21.37 11.95
C GLU A 292 -18.48 21.19 13.46
N LYS A 293 -17.44 20.52 13.94
CA LYS A 293 -17.22 20.24 15.35
C LYS A 293 -15.87 20.78 15.81
N THR A 294 -15.85 21.40 16.98
CA THR A 294 -14.62 21.92 17.59
C THR A 294 -14.30 21.15 18.86
N PHE A 295 -13.01 21.02 19.14
CA PHE A 295 -12.47 20.31 20.29
C PHE A 295 -11.44 21.18 21.00
N GLU A 296 -11.41 21.11 22.31
CA GLU A 296 -10.35 21.73 23.12
C GLU A 296 -9.31 20.69 23.51
N TYR A 297 -8.04 21.03 23.40
CA TYR A 297 -6.98 20.21 23.96
C TYR A 297 -5.81 21.05 24.48
N ILE A 298 -5.11 20.54 25.50
CA ILE A 298 -3.93 21.21 26.07
C ILE A 298 -2.69 20.60 25.44
N LYS A 299 -1.90 21.43 24.73
CA LYS A 299 -0.60 21.01 24.19
C LYS A 299 0.36 20.68 25.33
N ARG A 300 1.19 19.67 25.13
CA ARG A 300 2.18 19.28 26.13
C ARG A 300 3.12 20.45 26.46
N GLY A 301 3.14 20.87 27.73
CA GLY A 301 3.95 21.99 28.22
C GLY A 301 3.28 23.37 28.14
N GLU A 302 2.01 23.45 27.74
CA GLU A 302 1.18 24.63 27.76
C GLU A 302 0.12 24.53 28.86
N ASP A 303 -0.27 25.66 29.43
CA ASP A 303 -1.24 25.73 30.53
C ASP A 303 -2.68 26.04 30.03
N PHE A 304 -2.82 26.44 28.79
CA PHE A 304 -4.10 26.84 28.21
C PHE A 304 -4.54 25.92 27.11
N PRO A 305 -5.86 25.60 27.01
CA PRO A 305 -6.40 24.84 25.91
C PRO A 305 -6.31 25.62 24.60
N VAL A 306 -6.08 24.90 23.50
CA VAL A 306 -6.23 25.38 22.13
C VAL A 306 -7.43 24.72 21.50
N GLU A 307 -8.18 25.48 20.72
CA GLU A 307 -9.30 24.98 19.95
C GLU A 307 -8.79 24.35 18.63
N GLU A 308 -9.30 23.21 18.27
CA GLU A 308 -9.05 22.53 17.01
C GLU A 308 -10.37 22.11 16.34
N ASN A 309 -10.45 22.19 15.01
CA ASN A 309 -11.59 21.68 14.26
C ASN A 309 -11.52 20.15 14.15
N ILE A 310 -12.59 19.52 13.60
CA ILE A 310 -12.69 18.07 13.46
C ILE A 310 -11.51 17.46 12.67
N TYR A 311 -11.03 18.12 11.62
CA TYR A 311 -9.93 17.66 10.78
C TYR A 311 -8.60 17.63 11.53
N GLN A 312 -8.28 18.73 12.23
CA GLN A 312 -7.09 18.85 13.07
C GLN A 312 -7.11 17.85 14.22
N HIS A 313 -8.28 17.64 14.83
CA HIS A 313 -8.48 16.67 15.89
C HIS A 313 -8.18 15.25 15.38
N CYS A 314 -8.77 14.82 14.27
CA CYS A 314 -8.52 13.52 13.66
C CYS A 314 -7.03 13.32 13.32
N VAL A 315 -6.37 14.31 12.73
CA VAL A 315 -4.93 14.24 12.42
C VAL A 315 -4.08 14.10 13.68
N ARG A 316 -4.39 14.82 14.74
CA ARG A 316 -3.68 14.69 16.02
C ARG A 316 -3.83 13.28 16.62
N LEU A 317 -5.03 12.71 16.57
CA LEU A 317 -5.28 11.33 16.99
C LEU A 317 -4.50 10.33 16.11
N MET A 318 -4.53 10.48 14.78
CA MET A 318 -3.76 9.65 13.86
C MET A 318 -2.26 9.66 14.20
N LYS A 319 -1.66 10.83 14.40
CA LYS A 319 -0.25 10.96 14.81
C LYS A 319 0.03 10.28 16.15
N SER A 320 -0.90 10.35 17.09
CA SER A 320 -0.78 9.67 18.40
C SER A 320 -0.79 8.15 18.23
N TYR A 321 -1.73 7.60 17.46
CA TYR A 321 -1.84 6.17 17.19
C TYR A 321 -0.63 5.65 16.40
N LYS A 322 -0.19 6.39 15.37
CA LYS A 322 1.03 6.06 14.62
C LYS A 322 2.26 6.01 15.52
N GLY A 323 2.42 6.99 16.40
CA GLY A 323 3.51 7.01 17.37
C GLY A 323 3.45 5.84 18.39
N LYS A 324 2.26 5.41 18.81
CA LYS A 324 2.07 4.21 19.66
C LYS A 324 2.46 2.93 18.89
N GLN A 325 1.96 2.81 17.66
CA GLN A 325 2.26 1.69 16.76
C GLN A 325 3.77 1.55 16.51
N ASP A 326 4.45 2.64 16.16
CA ASP A 326 5.88 2.64 15.86
C ASP A 326 6.71 2.21 17.08
N ARG A 327 6.39 2.72 18.27
CA ARG A 327 7.07 2.29 19.52
C ARG A 327 6.82 0.81 19.84
N ALA A 328 5.59 0.33 19.66
CA ALA A 328 5.27 -1.09 19.89
C ALA A 328 6.01 -2.00 18.90
N ARG A 329 6.00 -1.62 17.61
CA ARG A 329 6.74 -2.30 16.53
C ARG A 329 8.23 -2.38 16.84
N ASP A 330 8.86 -1.25 17.18
CA ASP A 330 10.32 -1.19 17.38
C ASP A 330 10.74 -1.95 18.64
N LYS A 331 9.92 -1.93 19.70
CA LYS A 331 10.16 -2.75 20.89
C LYS A 331 10.05 -4.24 20.59
N ALA A 332 8.99 -4.67 19.90
CA ALA A 332 8.79 -6.07 19.55
C ALA A 332 9.90 -6.56 18.59
N TYR A 333 10.24 -5.76 17.58
CA TYR A 333 11.34 -6.06 16.66
C TYR A 333 12.65 -6.35 17.40
N LYS A 334 13.07 -5.47 18.31
CA LYS A 334 14.30 -5.69 19.09
C LYS A 334 14.26 -6.98 19.91
N THR A 335 13.11 -7.27 20.53
CA THR A 335 12.92 -8.49 21.31
C THR A 335 13.05 -9.73 20.44
N PHE A 336 12.34 -9.78 19.31
CA PHE A 336 12.34 -10.96 18.45
C PHE A 336 13.64 -11.15 17.68
N MET A 337 14.31 -10.07 17.27
CA MET A 337 15.63 -10.15 16.66
C MET A 337 16.63 -10.81 17.59
N SER A 338 16.72 -10.38 18.86
CA SER A 338 17.65 -10.96 19.84
C SER A 338 17.37 -12.45 20.15
N GLN A 339 16.19 -12.95 19.83
CA GLN A 339 15.81 -14.35 20.06
C GLN A 339 15.96 -15.26 18.84
N ASN A 340 16.02 -14.67 17.61
CA ASN A 340 15.94 -15.43 16.36
C ASN A 340 17.09 -15.14 15.37
N SER A 341 18.03 -14.25 15.69
CA SER A 341 19.18 -13.92 14.81
C SER A 341 20.04 -15.13 14.46
N ASP A 342 20.20 -16.05 15.42
CA ASP A 342 21.08 -17.20 15.28
C ASP A 342 20.33 -18.52 14.96
N SER A 343 19.03 -18.43 14.59
CA SER A 343 18.25 -19.62 14.24
C SER A 343 18.60 -20.14 12.85
N ASP A 344 18.85 -21.44 12.72
CA ASP A 344 19.06 -22.15 11.45
C ASP A 344 17.74 -22.48 10.72
N ASP A 345 16.59 -22.15 11.31
CA ASP A 345 15.28 -22.41 10.70
C ASP A 345 15.12 -21.74 9.34
N LYS A 346 14.54 -22.45 8.39
CA LYS A 346 14.27 -21.95 7.05
C LYS A 346 13.16 -20.88 7.02
N VAL A 347 12.18 -21.01 7.91
CA VAL A 347 11.11 -20.03 8.14
C VAL A 347 11.14 -19.66 9.63
N ALA A 348 11.21 -18.37 9.92
CA ALA A 348 11.16 -17.92 11.31
C ALA A 348 9.70 -17.92 11.81
N ILE A 349 9.31 -18.96 12.55
CA ILE A 349 7.99 -19.03 13.19
C ILE A 349 8.11 -18.53 14.62
N ILE A 350 7.52 -17.37 14.91
CA ILE A 350 7.70 -16.62 16.14
C ILE A 350 6.37 -16.47 16.87
N ASP A 351 6.31 -16.92 18.12
CA ASP A 351 5.16 -16.72 19.00
C ASP A 351 5.24 -15.34 19.68
N ALA A 352 4.34 -14.45 19.30
CA ALA A 352 4.22 -13.09 19.83
C ALA A 352 3.16 -12.96 20.95
N THR A 353 2.67 -14.07 21.51
CA THR A 353 1.64 -14.09 22.56
C THR A 353 2.10 -13.30 23.78
N GLY A 354 1.29 -12.34 24.22
CA GLY A 354 1.58 -11.48 25.37
C GLY A 354 2.65 -10.39 25.13
N VAL A 355 3.30 -10.37 23.96
CA VAL A 355 4.36 -9.39 23.61
C VAL A 355 3.85 -8.32 22.66
N LEU A 356 3.03 -8.71 21.66
CA LEU A 356 2.59 -7.82 20.59
C LEU A 356 1.08 -7.97 20.37
N ASP A 357 0.42 -6.84 20.11
CA ASP A 357 -0.99 -6.83 19.70
C ASP A 357 -1.17 -7.45 18.30
N SER A 358 -2.30 -8.13 18.08
CA SER A 358 -2.63 -8.75 16.79
C SER A 358 -2.69 -7.75 15.64
N ALA A 359 -3.01 -6.50 15.93
CA ALA A 359 -3.07 -5.41 14.96
C ALA A 359 -1.70 -5.11 14.31
N TYR A 360 -0.59 -5.47 14.97
CA TYR A 360 0.75 -5.10 14.55
C TYR A 360 1.61 -6.29 14.08
N THR A 361 1.07 -7.52 14.08
CA THR A 361 1.84 -8.72 13.70
C THR A 361 2.42 -8.60 12.29
N GLY A 362 1.65 -8.16 11.30
CA GLY A 362 2.12 -7.98 9.93
C GLY A 362 3.24 -6.93 9.79
N LEU A 363 3.15 -5.83 10.57
CA LEU A 363 4.15 -4.75 10.54
C LEU A 363 5.50 -5.16 11.17
N VAL A 364 5.47 -6.02 12.16
CA VAL A 364 6.69 -6.56 12.77
C VAL A 364 7.24 -7.71 11.94
N ALA A 365 6.37 -8.55 11.38
CA ALA A 365 6.77 -9.68 10.55
C ALA A 365 7.56 -9.24 9.30
N ILE A 366 7.10 -8.19 8.58
CA ILE A 366 7.85 -7.70 7.41
C ILE A 366 9.23 -7.16 7.81
N LYS A 367 9.31 -6.38 8.89
CA LYS A 367 10.59 -5.85 9.37
C LYS A 367 11.56 -6.95 9.82
N LEU A 368 11.05 -8.02 10.42
CA LEU A 368 11.83 -9.20 10.79
C LEU A 368 12.28 -9.99 9.56
N SER A 369 11.40 -10.18 8.58
CA SER A 369 11.70 -10.90 7.35
C SER A 369 12.84 -10.25 6.58
N GLU A 370 12.81 -8.92 6.44
CA GLU A 370 13.89 -8.15 5.81
C GLU A 370 15.23 -8.28 6.58
N ALA A 371 15.18 -8.17 7.91
CA ALA A 371 16.39 -8.20 8.72
C ALA A 371 17.01 -9.61 8.84
N LEU A 372 16.18 -10.65 8.87
CA LEU A 372 16.63 -12.04 8.94
C LEU A 372 16.95 -12.65 7.57
N ASN A 373 16.57 -11.98 6.47
CA ASN A 373 16.56 -12.54 5.11
C ASN A 373 15.91 -13.92 5.05
N LYS A 374 14.75 -14.07 5.73
CA LYS A 374 13.97 -15.30 5.81
C LYS A 374 12.48 -14.98 5.81
N PRO A 375 11.62 -15.83 5.25
CA PRO A 375 10.19 -15.69 5.48
C PRO A 375 9.85 -15.83 6.97
N VAL A 376 8.86 -15.07 7.41
CA VAL A 376 8.44 -14.99 8.82
C VAL A 376 6.96 -15.30 8.97
N LEU A 377 6.60 -16.19 9.89
CA LEU A 377 5.26 -16.38 10.42
C LEU A 377 5.23 -15.84 11.85
N LEU A 378 4.68 -14.65 12.05
CA LEU A 378 4.54 -14.03 13.37
C LEU A 378 3.12 -14.28 13.87
N VAL A 379 2.99 -15.21 14.81
CA VAL A 379 1.70 -15.73 15.26
C VAL A 379 1.49 -15.51 16.75
N ARG A 380 0.24 -15.62 17.19
CA ARG A 380 -0.16 -15.55 18.60
C ARG A 380 -1.10 -16.72 18.91
N LYS A 381 -1.06 -17.23 20.13
CA LYS A 381 -1.95 -18.29 20.58
C LYS A 381 -3.41 -17.84 20.50
N VAL A 382 -4.25 -18.69 19.93
CA VAL A 382 -5.72 -18.61 19.91
C VAL A 382 -6.28 -19.88 20.53
N ASP A 383 -7.60 -20.03 20.61
CA ASP A 383 -8.24 -21.13 21.35
C ASP A 383 -7.75 -22.51 20.89
N ASP A 384 -7.68 -22.77 19.58
CA ASP A 384 -7.32 -24.08 19.00
C ASP A 384 -6.02 -24.06 18.16
N GLY A 385 -5.10 -23.10 18.39
CA GLY A 385 -3.87 -23.01 17.61
C GLY A 385 -3.15 -21.67 17.73
N PHE A 386 -2.63 -21.19 16.61
CA PHE A 386 -1.88 -19.96 16.52
C PHE A 386 -2.29 -19.18 15.26
N ALA A 387 -2.73 -17.95 15.44
CA ALA A 387 -3.11 -17.07 14.32
C ALA A 387 -2.23 -15.81 14.25
N GLY A 388 -1.96 -15.33 13.04
CA GLY A 388 -1.14 -14.15 12.85
C GLY A 388 -0.91 -13.77 11.40
N SER A 389 0.32 -13.37 11.08
CA SER A 389 0.68 -12.86 9.76
C SER A 389 1.91 -13.56 9.20
N GLY A 390 1.82 -13.98 7.93
CA GLY A 390 2.96 -14.41 7.11
C GLY A 390 3.51 -13.26 6.28
N ARG A 391 4.83 -13.12 6.24
CA ARG A 391 5.55 -12.14 5.43
C ARG A 391 6.80 -12.74 4.83
N SER A 392 7.09 -12.35 3.59
CA SER A 392 8.33 -12.62 2.90
C SER A 392 9.10 -11.33 2.67
N PHE A 393 10.42 -11.41 2.53
CA PHE A 393 11.29 -10.26 2.27
C PHE A 393 11.40 -9.99 0.77
N ASP A 394 11.77 -8.75 0.41
CA ASP A 394 11.99 -8.36 -0.98
C ASP A 394 13.09 -9.20 -1.63
N TYR A 395 12.86 -9.60 -2.88
CA TYR A 395 13.77 -10.47 -3.64
C TYR A 395 13.95 -11.89 -3.05
N CYS A 396 12.99 -12.37 -2.27
CA CYS A 396 12.98 -13.74 -1.78
C CYS A 396 12.88 -14.74 -2.94
N PRO A 397 13.64 -15.86 -2.93
CA PRO A 397 13.57 -16.87 -3.99
C PRO A 397 12.26 -17.65 -4.01
N ILE A 398 11.42 -17.56 -2.98
CA ILE A 398 10.07 -18.15 -2.96
C ILE A 398 9.09 -17.08 -3.46
N GLU A 399 8.57 -17.26 -4.67
CA GLU A 399 7.66 -16.30 -5.31
C GLU A 399 6.28 -16.26 -4.63
N ASP A 400 5.75 -17.41 -4.20
CA ASP A 400 4.48 -17.49 -3.45
C ASP A 400 4.66 -18.24 -2.12
N PHE A 401 5.03 -17.47 -1.09
CA PHE A 401 5.18 -18.01 0.27
C PHE A 401 3.83 -18.36 0.90
N ARG A 402 2.73 -17.69 0.53
CA ARG A 402 1.38 -18.02 0.96
C ARG A 402 0.98 -19.42 0.49
N ALA A 403 1.10 -19.72 -0.79
CA ALA A 403 0.77 -21.03 -1.35
C ALA A 403 1.64 -22.14 -0.73
N MET A 404 2.92 -21.85 -0.47
CA MET A 404 3.79 -22.77 0.25
C MET A 404 3.30 -23.02 1.67
N THR A 405 2.90 -21.98 2.39
CA THR A 405 2.34 -22.10 3.75
C THR A 405 1.04 -22.92 3.74
N GLU A 406 0.18 -22.70 2.75
CA GLU A 406 -1.06 -23.46 2.56
C GLU A 406 -0.82 -24.95 2.36
N SER A 407 0.31 -25.31 1.75
CA SER A 407 0.73 -26.72 1.55
C SER A 407 1.17 -27.42 2.84
N CYS A 408 1.44 -26.68 3.91
CA CYS A 408 1.83 -27.26 5.19
C CYS A 408 0.63 -27.94 5.88
N PRO A 409 0.71 -29.22 6.31
CA PRO A 409 -0.42 -29.94 6.96
C PRO A 409 -0.91 -29.30 8.27
N GLU A 410 -0.07 -28.50 8.91
CA GLU A 410 -0.42 -27.79 10.13
C GLU A 410 -1.17 -26.46 9.86
N THR A 411 -1.29 -26.03 8.62
CA THR A 411 -2.02 -24.81 8.24
C THR A 411 -3.52 -25.07 8.26
N VAL A 412 -4.26 -24.21 8.95
CA VAL A 412 -5.73 -24.16 8.96
C VAL A 412 -6.21 -23.29 7.79
N PHE A 413 -5.62 -22.10 7.67
CA PHE A 413 -5.79 -21.23 6.51
C PHE A 413 -4.54 -20.37 6.25
N ALA A 414 -4.39 -19.91 4.97
CA ALA A 414 -3.45 -18.89 4.55
C ALA A 414 -4.12 -18.03 3.48
N GLN A 415 -4.50 -16.78 3.81
CA GLN A 415 -5.30 -15.91 2.94
C GLN A 415 -4.67 -14.53 2.78
N GLY A 416 -4.58 -14.04 1.55
CA GLY A 416 -3.98 -12.77 1.17
C GLY A 416 -3.04 -12.89 -0.02
N HIS A 417 -2.08 -11.97 -0.11
CA HIS A 417 -1.11 -11.91 -1.22
C HIS A 417 0.03 -12.94 -1.05
N PRO A 418 0.75 -13.29 -2.13
CA PRO A 418 1.84 -14.26 -2.10
C PRO A 418 2.92 -14.01 -1.04
N SER A 419 3.25 -12.74 -0.76
CA SER A 419 4.27 -12.33 0.20
C SER A 419 3.72 -11.75 1.51
N ALA A 420 2.38 -11.52 1.63
CA ALA A 420 1.76 -10.83 2.75
C ALA A 420 0.33 -11.34 3.00
N TYR A 421 0.13 -12.14 4.04
CA TYR A 421 -1.13 -12.83 4.27
C TYR A 421 -1.43 -13.07 5.75
N GLY A 422 -2.68 -13.36 6.06
CA GLY A 422 -3.13 -13.91 7.33
C GLY A 422 -2.93 -15.41 7.37
N VAL A 423 -2.54 -15.96 8.52
CA VAL A 423 -2.27 -17.37 8.70
C VAL A 423 -2.80 -17.90 10.04
N GLU A 424 -3.28 -19.14 10.04
CA GLU A 424 -3.57 -19.91 11.24
C GLU A 424 -2.93 -21.29 11.14
N LEU A 425 -2.25 -21.69 12.23
CA LEU A 425 -1.53 -22.95 12.37
C LEU A 425 -2.06 -23.73 13.57
N LYS A 426 -2.14 -25.05 13.45
CA LYS A 426 -2.49 -25.96 14.57
C LYS A 426 -1.33 -26.11 15.56
N ASP A 427 -0.11 -26.32 15.03
CA ASP A 427 1.10 -26.57 15.82
C ASP A 427 2.32 -25.91 15.15
N ILE A 428 2.91 -24.92 15.84
CA ILE A 428 4.05 -24.16 15.30
C ILE A 428 5.35 -24.97 15.24
N ASN A 429 5.53 -25.99 16.10
CA ASN A 429 6.73 -26.82 16.10
C ASN A 429 6.72 -27.79 14.93
N LYS A 430 5.59 -28.46 14.69
CA LYS A 430 5.43 -29.34 13.52
C LYS A 430 5.50 -28.56 12.21
N ALA A 431 4.92 -27.36 12.16
CA ALA A 431 5.05 -26.48 11.00
C ALA A 431 6.53 -26.13 10.74
N ARG A 432 7.30 -25.80 11.79
CA ARG A 432 8.74 -25.54 11.70
C ARG A 432 9.51 -26.72 11.14
N GLU A 433 9.28 -27.91 11.64
CA GLU A 433 9.89 -29.16 11.15
C GLU A 433 9.56 -29.37 9.67
N TRP A 434 8.30 -29.17 9.28
CA TRP A 434 7.86 -29.30 7.89
C TRP A 434 8.56 -28.30 6.95
N PHE A 435 8.64 -27.03 7.33
CA PHE A 435 9.34 -26.03 6.53
C PHE A 435 10.83 -26.33 6.41
N ASN A 436 11.49 -26.73 7.48
CA ASN A 436 12.91 -27.09 7.47
C ASN A 436 13.20 -28.26 6.53
N GLU A 437 12.34 -29.29 6.49
CA GLU A 437 12.50 -30.43 5.58
C GLU A 437 12.22 -30.04 4.11
N ASN A 438 11.13 -29.30 3.85
CA ASN A 438 10.73 -28.96 2.48
C ASN A 438 11.56 -27.85 1.85
N LEU A 439 12.25 -27.04 2.65
CA LEU A 439 13.11 -25.93 2.19
C LEU A 439 14.59 -26.20 2.43
N LYS A 440 14.99 -27.41 2.78
CA LYS A 440 16.39 -27.75 3.10
C LYS A 440 17.38 -27.34 2.01
N ASP A 441 16.98 -27.47 0.73
CA ASP A 441 17.80 -27.17 -0.42
C ASP A 441 17.65 -25.70 -0.93
N VAL A 442 16.78 -24.89 -0.28
CA VAL A 442 16.56 -23.48 -0.64
C VAL A 442 17.59 -22.60 0.05
N SER A 443 18.31 -21.80 -0.73
CA SER A 443 19.14 -20.69 -0.25
C SER A 443 18.32 -19.41 -0.28
N PHE A 444 18.28 -18.69 0.85
CA PHE A 444 17.55 -17.42 0.97
C PHE A 444 18.42 -16.19 0.60
N GLU A 445 19.40 -16.36 -0.24
CA GLU A 445 20.13 -15.24 -0.80
C GLU A 445 19.21 -14.40 -1.70
N LYS A 446 19.26 -13.09 -1.54
CA LYS A 446 18.46 -12.16 -2.36
C LYS A 446 18.83 -12.30 -3.85
N VAL A 447 17.82 -12.43 -4.72
CA VAL A 447 17.98 -12.45 -6.17
C VAL A 447 17.34 -11.18 -6.74
N TYR A 448 18.16 -10.18 -7.01
CA TYR A 448 17.68 -8.89 -7.50
C TYR A 448 17.18 -8.99 -8.94
N THR A 449 15.98 -8.50 -9.18
CA THR A 449 15.47 -8.35 -10.56
C THR A 449 15.85 -6.96 -11.04
N VAL A 450 16.84 -6.88 -11.96
CA VAL A 450 17.38 -5.61 -12.45
C VAL A 450 16.83 -5.29 -13.86
N ASP A 451 16.62 -4.03 -14.15
CA ASP A 451 16.16 -3.57 -15.46
C ASP A 451 17.32 -3.36 -16.41
N PHE A 452 18.46 -2.91 -15.89
CA PHE A 452 19.64 -2.59 -16.68
C PHE A 452 20.91 -3.17 -16.07
N ILE A 453 21.84 -3.55 -16.93
CA ILE A 453 23.20 -3.92 -16.60
C ILE A 453 24.11 -3.03 -17.44
N VAL A 454 24.91 -2.21 -16.78
CA VAL A 454 25.82 -1.23 -17.41
C VAL A 454 27.15 -1.17 -16.67
N ASP A 455 28.20 -0.67 -17.32
CA ASP A 455 29.46 -0.36 -16.66
C ASP A 455 29.37 1.06 -16.03
N ALA A 456 30.14 1.32 -14.98
CA ALA A 456 30.06 2.59 -14.24
C ALA A 456 30.37 3.80 -15.15
N GLU A 457 31.30 3.65 -16.10
CA GLU A 457 31.67 4.68 -17.06
C GLU A 457 30.53 5.09 -18.03
N ASP A 458 29.55 4.22 -18.24
CA ASP A 458 28.39 4.48 -19.12
C ASP A 458 27.26 5.21 -18.41
N VAL A 459 27.24 5.26 -17.07
CA VAL A 459 26.18 5.91 -16.31
C VAL A 459 26.21 7.42 -16.54
N SER A 460 25.08 7.98 -16.95
CA SER A 460 25.01 9.38 -17.36
C SER A 460 24.10 10.25 -16.49
N ILE A 461 24.47 11.52 -16.34
CA ILE A 461 23.61 12.53 -15.69
C ILE A 461 22.26 12.64 -16.40
N ALA A 462 22.24 12.48 -17.72
CA ALA A 462 21.00 12.54 -18.51
C ALA A 462 19.98 11.47 -18.06
N TRP A 463 20.42 10.26 -17.76
CA TRP A 463 19.55 9.19 -17.23
C TRP A 463 18.97 9.55 -15.86
N CYS A 464 19.82 10.09 -14.95
CA CYS A 464 19.34 10.57 -13.65
C CYS A 464 18.26 11.66 -13.80
N GLN A 465 18.46 12.61 -14.71
CA GLN A 465 17.51 13.69 -14.98
C GLN A 465 16.21 13.19 -15.62
N GLU A 466 16.31 12.24 -16.55
CA GLU A 466 15.14 11.64 -17.20
C GLU A 466 14.28 10.89 -16.19
N LEU A 467 14.88 10.04 -15.36
CA LEU A 467 14.15 9.29 -14.34
C LEU A 467 13.54 10.21 -13.28
N ASP A 468 14.23 11.28 -12.87
CA ASP A 468 13.69 12.26 -11.93
C ASP A 468 12.50 13.03 -12.53
N LYS A 469 12.59 13.44 -13.80
CA LYS A 469 11.48 14.10 -14.51
C LYS A 469 10.20 13.27 -14.52
N TYR A 470 10.34 11.96 -14.66
CA TYR A 470 9.24 11.02 -14.74
C TYR A 470 9.03 10.21 -13.43
N LYS A 471 9.55 10.73 -12.30
CA LYS A 471 9.49 10.02 -11.02
C LYS A 471 8.07 9.70 -10.56
N SER A 472 7.09 10.56 -10.86
CA SER A 472 5.67 10.31 -10.58
C SER A 472 5.07 9.16 -11.40
N THR A 473 5.77 8.70 -12.44
CA THR A 473 5.39 7.53 -13.24
C THR A 473 5.54 6.24 -12.46
N PHE A 474 6.52 6.21 -11.54
CA PHE A 474 6.84 5.01 -10.78
C PHE A 474 6.00 4.92 -9.52
N ALA A 475 5.21 3.86 -9.45
CA ALA A 475 4.35 3.51 -8.34
C ALA A 475 4.08 2.00 -8.38
N HIS A 476 3.13 1.50 -7.58
CA HIS A 476 2.85 0.06 -7.55
C HIS A 476 2.58 -0.53 -8.92
N GLY A 477 3.21 -1.66 -9.23
CA GLY A 477 3.16 -2.33 -10.53
C GLY A 477 4.09 -1.76 -11.61
N VAL A 478 4.56 -0.51 -11.42
CA VAL A 478 5.54 0.16 -12.30
C VAL A 478 6.66 0.73 -11.44
N ASP A 479 7.44 -0.17 -10.84
CA ASP A 479 8.50 0.21 -9.89
C ASP A 479 9.63 0.97 -10.57
N GLU A 480 10.35 1.81 -9.79
CA GLU A 480 11.57 2.47 -10.25
C GLU A 480 12.57 1.44 -10.80
N PRO A 481 13.24 1.72 -11.94
CA PRO A 481 14.18 0.78 -12.52
C PRO A 481 15.37 0.52 -11.61
N LEU A 482 15.70 -0.75 -11.43
CA LEU A 482 16.86 -1.19 -10.68
C LEU A 482 18.01 -1.49 -11.63
N TRP A 483 19.18 -0.93 -11.34
CA TRP A 483 20.39 -1.00 -12.15
C TRP A 483 21.43 -1.87 -11.47
N LEU A 484 22.06 -2.77 -12.23
CA LEU A 484 23.35 -3.35 -11.88
C LEU A 484 24.43 -2.52 -12.59
N ILE A 485 25.22 -1.80 -11.82
CA ILE A 485 26.32 -0.97 -12.29
C ILE A 485 27.60 -1.68 -11.92
N LYS A 486 28.40 -2.04 -12.91
CA LYS A 486 29.63 -2.80 -12.77
C LYS A 486 30.86 -1.89 -12.79
N ASP A 487 31.91 -2.37 -12.19
CA ASP A 487 33.24 -1.77 -12.30
C ASP A 487 33.33 -0.32 -11.76
N LEU A 488 32.60 -0.01 -10.69
CA LEU A 488 32.75 1.29 -10.03
C LEU A 488 34.07 1.31 -9.23
N TYR A 489 34.97 2.20 -9.63
CA TYR A 489 36.26 2.39 -8.95
C TYR A 489 36.09 3.05 -7.58
N ILE A 490 36.72 2.50 -6.55
CA ILE A 490 36.78 3.08 -5.21
C ILE A 490 38.18 3.14 -4.65
N SER A 491 38.50 4.26 -4.00
CA SER A 491 39.76 4.55 -3.29
C SER A 491 39.49 5.51 -2.14
N ASN A 492 40.49 5.75 -1.30
CA ASN A 492 40.40 6.76 -0.23
C ASN A 492 40.28 8.21 -0.74
N GLY A 493 40.52 8.44 -2.03
CA GLY A 493 40.36 9.76 -2.68
C GLY A 493 38.91 10.10 -3.02
N ASN A 494 38.11 9.10 -3.40
CA ASN A 494 36.75 9.30 -3.92
C ASN A 494 35.63 8.68 -3.07
N ALA A 495 35.95 7.88 -2.05
CA ALA A 495 34.97 7.23 -1.19
C ALA A 495 35.21 7.57 0.29
N LYS A 496 34.12 7.62 1.07
CA LYS A 496 34.16 7.90 2.51
C LYS A 496 32.94 7.35 3.23
N ILE A 497 33.13 7.07 4.53
CA ILE A 497 32.02 6.79 5.44
C ILE A 497 31.61 8.09 6.11
N VAL A 498 30.32 8.38 6.12
CA VAL A 498 29.71 9.61 6.63
C VAL A 498 28.44 9.31 7.40
N GLY A 499 27.82 10.35 7.95
CA GLY A 499 26.58 10.26 8.72
C GLY A 499 26.82 10.46 10.21
N LYS A 500 25.73 10.67 10.97
CA LYS A 500 25.82 10.91 12.42
C LYS A 500 26.31 9.67 13.19
N ASN A 501 26.07 8.48 12.63
CA ASN A 501 26.41 7.20 13.24
C ASN A 501 27.56 6.50 12.48
N ASP A 502 28.19 7.16 11.53
CA ASP A 502 29.23 6.59 10.64
C ASP A 502 28.71 5.30 9.95
N ASP A 503 27.49 5.37 9.39
CA ASP A 503 26.75 4.25 8.82
C ASP A 503 26.34 4.47 7.35
N THR A 504 26.99 5.40 6.66
CA THR A 504 26.64 5.76 5.27
C THR A 504 27.89 5.76 4.40
N ILE A 505 27.91 4.89 3.38
CA ILE A 505 28.92 4.93 2.32
C ILE A 505 28.56 6.05 1.34
N GLN A 506 29.56 6.87 1.00
CA GLN A 506 29.46 7.88 -0.04
C GLN A 506 30.65 7.78 -0.97
N ILE A 507 30.41 7.56 -2.27
CA ILE A 507 31.41 7.47 -3.33
C ILE A 507 31.11 8.57 -4.33
N TYR A 508 32.12 9.25 -4.82
CA TYR A 508 32.02 10.22 -5.88
C TYR A 508 32.82 9.75 -7.09
N ASP A 509 32.12 9.48 -8.18
CA ASP A 509 32.74 9.14 -9.44
C ASP A 509 33.07 10.43 -10.19
N GLU A 510 34.35 10.71 -10.35
CA GLU A 510 34.85 11.94 -10.99
C GLU A 510 34.64 11.93 -12.50
N ASP A 511 34.62 10.76 -13.13
CA ASP A 511 34.49 10.61 -14.58
C ASP A 511 33.05 10.94 -15.04
N THR A 512 32.06 10.45 -14.33
CA THR A 512 30.65 10.68 -14.64
C THR A 512 30.03 11.85 -13.88
N ASN A 513 30.71 12.38 -12.85
CA ASN A 513 30.19 13.38 -11.90
C ASN A 513 28.94 12.91 -11.15
N ILE A 514 28.84 11.63 -10.85
CA ILE A 514 27.72 11.02 -10.14
C ILE A 514 28.13 10.61 -8.73
N LYS A 515 27.22 10.83 -7.79
CA LYS A 515 27.40 10.40 -6.40
C LYS A 515 26.67 9.09 -6.15
N TYR A 516 27.35 8.13 -5.55
CA TYR A 516 26.79 6.86 -5.10
C TYR A 516 26.66 6.89 -3.58
N VAL A 517 25.48 6.52 -3.05
CA VAL A 517 25.19 6.62 -1.60
C VAL A 517 24.47 5.36 -1.13
N MET A 518 24.99 4.74 -0.08
CA MET A 518 24.35 3.64 0.63
C MET A 518 24.17 4.01 2.10
N PHE A 519 22.92 3.98 2.57
CA PHE A 519 22.57 4.31 3.95
C PHE A 519 22.49 3.07 4.83
N ARG A 520 22.75 3.23 6.13
CA ARG A 520 22.58 2.22 7.18
C ARG A 520 23.44 0.98 6.95
N CYS A 521 24.67 1.20 6.54
CA CYS A 521 25.67 0.15 6.40
C CYS A 521 26.24 -0.25 7.76
N ASP A 522 26.66 -1.48 7.87
CA ASP A 522 27.41 -2.02 8.99
C ASP A 522 28.46 -3.02 8.47
N GLU A 523 29.19 -3.66 9.39
CA GLU A 523 30.28 -4.59 9.09
C GLU A 523 29.81 -5.88 8.34
N SER A 524 28.50 -6.10 8.21
CA SER A 524 27.98 -7.21 7.39
C SER A 524 28.06 -6.92 5.89
N ASN A 525 28.18 -5.64 5.49
CA ASN A 525 28.43 -5.25 4.11
C ASN A 525 29.93 -5.29 3.79
N GLU A 526 30.32 -6.07 2.79
CA GLU A 526 31.72 -6.33 2.42
C GLU A 526 32.49 -5.03 2.06
N VAL A 527 31.84 -4.10 1.36
CA VAL A 527 32.43 -2.82 0.96
C VAL A 527 32.64 -1.90 2.17
N PHE A 528 31.65 -1.86 3.08
CA PHE A 528 31.74 -1.08 4.31
C PHE A 528 32.86 -1.60 5.21
N ASP A 529 32.96 -2.92 5.40
CA ASP A 529 34.01 -3.56 6.17
C ASP A 529 35.40 -3.30 5.54
N TRP A 530 35.51 -3.41 4.21
CA TRP A 530 36.76 -3.09 3.49
C TRP A 530 37.18 -1.63 3.70
N MET A 531 36.23 -0.68 3.57
CA MET A 531 36.52 0.75 3.82
C MET A 531 36.98 1.03 5.24
N ASN A 532 36.43 0.34 6.24
CA ASN A 532 36.85 0.50 7.64
C ASN A 532 38.27 -0.07 7.93
N ASN A 533 38.61 -1.19 7.30
CA ASN A 533 39.79 -1.97 7.65
C ASN A 533 41.01 -1.73 6.73
N ASN A 534 40.79 -1.41 5.43
CA ASN A 534 41.87 -1.42 4.42
C ASN A 534 42.06 -0.09 3.69
N PHE A 535 41.42 1.00 4.12
CA PHE A 535 41.31 2.24 3.37
C PHE A 535 42.56 3.11 3.26
N SER A 536 43.71 2.66 3.80
CA SER A 536 44.96 3.42 3.74
C SER A 536 45.86 3.03 2.55
N GLY A 537 45.42 3.35 1.33
CA GLY A 537 46.21 3.25 0.10
C GLY A 537 45.89 2.07 -0.82
N GLU A 538 44.83 1.34 -0.56
CA GLU A 538 44.32 0.31 -1.46
C GLU A 538 43.20 0.86 -2.37
N GLU A 539 43.10 0.32 -3.57
CA GLU A 539 42.13 0.64 -4.59
C GLU A 539 41.41 -0.65 -4.99
N THR A 540 40.11 -0.57 -5.31
CA THR A 540 39.36 -1.74 -5.79
C THR A 540 38.22 -1.31 -6.69
N TYR A 541 37.58 -2.28 -7.30
CA TYR A 541 36.33 -2.11 -8.06
C TYR A 541 35.20 -2.81 -7.34
N ILE A 542 34.02 -2.20 -7.41
CA ILE A 542 32.80 -2.77 -6.84
C ILE A 542 31.70 -2.84 -7.87
N ASP A 543 30.83 -3.83 -7.73
CA ASP A 543 29.56 -3.90 -8.43
C ASP A 543 28.45 -3.40 -7.51
N VAL A 544 27.54 -2.61 -8.07
CA VAL A 544 26.49 -1.89 -7.31
C VAL A 544 25.13 -2.21 -7.89
N ILE A 545 24.17 -2.55 -7.03
CA ILE A 545 22.75 -2.56 -7.38
C ILE A 545 22.10 -1.34 -6.74
N GLY A 546 21.38 -0.52 -7.55
CA GLY A 546 20.77 0.71 -7.06
C GLY A 546 19.82 1.37 -8.04
N THR A 547 19.26 2.50 -7.63
CA THR A 547 18.38 3.34 -8.43
C THR A 547 19.04 4.68 -8.76
N LEU A 548 18.79 5.19 -9.97
CA LEU A 548 19.30 6.48 -10.43
C LEU A 548 18.28 7.59 -10.15
N GLY A 549 18.75 8.77 -9.79
CA GLY A 549 17.87 9.92 -9.58
C GLY A 549 18.63 11.21 -9.27
N ILE A 550 17.90 12.20 -8.81
CA ILE A 550 18.43 13.52 -8.44
C ILE A 550 18.24 13.73 -6.93
N ASN A 551 19.31 14.12 -6.26
CA ASN A 551 19.25 14.56 -4.88
C ASN A 551 19.20 16.08 -4.80
N VAL A 552 18.23 16.60 -4.03
CA VAL A 552 18.12 18.03 -3.72
C VAL A 552 18.36 18.23 -2.23
N TYR A 553 19.50 18.84 -1.90
CA TYR A 553 19.88 19.12 -0.52
C TYR A 553 20.37 20.57 -0.37
N ASN A 554 19.75 21.34 0.53
CA ASN A 554 20.06 22.76 0.75
C ASN A 554 20.08 23.61 -0.54
N GLY A 555 19.17 23.32 -1.50
CA GLY A 555 19.08 24.00 -2.79
C GLY A 555 20.14 23.55 -3.82
N GLN A 556 21.04 22.65 -3.46
CA GLN A 556 21.96 22.03 -4.41
C GLN A 556 21.34 20.78 -5.03
N VAL A 557 21.39 20.70 -6.34
CA VAL A 557 20.88 19.60 -7.16
C VAL A 557 22.06 18.77 -7.65
N SER A 558 22.05 17.47 -7.35
CA SER A 558 23.14 16.57 -7.77
C SER A 558 22.62 15.23 -8.26
N PRO A 559 23.15 14.69 -9.38
CA PRO A 559 22.83 13.33 -9.82
C PRO A 559 23.36 12.32 -8.79
N GLN A 560 22.57 11.28 -8.57
CA GLN A 560 22.86 10.31 -7.52
C GLN A 560 22.41 8.90 -7.92
N VAL A 561 23.20 7.91 -7.52
CA VAL A 561 22.79 6.51 -7.43
C VAL A 561 22.54 6.19 -5.96
N LEU A 562 21.32 5.73 -5.65
CA LEU A 562 20.99 5.23 -4.33
C LEU A 562 21.24 3.73 -4.30
N ILE A 563 22.30 3.31 -3.63
CA ILE A 563 22.74 1.92 -3.55
C ILE A 563 21.81 1.13 -2.63
N LYS A 564 21.32 -0.01 -3.11
CA LYS A 564 20.59 -1.01 -2.33
C LYS A 564 21.53 -2.13 -1.85
N GLU A 565 22.49 -2.53 -2.70
CA GLU A 565 23.46 -3.57 -2.39
C GLU A 565 24.74 -3.33 -3.19
N CYS A 566 25.87 -3.74 -2.66
CA CYS A 566 27.16 -3.69 -3.37
C CYS A 566 28.08 -4.82 -2.91
N GLU A 567 29.02 -5.21 -3.78
CA GLU A 567 30.06 -6.19 -3.47
C GLU A 567 31.40 -5.79 -4.08
N ILE A 568 32.49 -6.24 -3.47
CA ILE A 568 33.83 -6.10 -4.04
C ILE A 568 33.98 -7.07 -5.19
N ARG A 569 34.40 -6.56 -6.34
CA ARG A 569 34.68 -7.41 -7.51
C ARG A 569 35.83 -8.35 -7.21
N LYS A 570 35.64 -9.61 -7.47
CA LYS A 570 36.68 -10.65 -7.42
C LYS A 570 37.13 -10.93 -8.85
N ASP A 571 38.40 -10.70 -9.13
CA ASP A 571 39.07 -11.00 -10.40
C ASP A 571 38.88 -12.46 -10.83
#